data_ac7eb4dafac709c1245eecaf0de80954
#
_entry.id   ac7eb4dafac709c1245eecaf0de80954
#
_cell.length_a   1.000
_cell.length_b   1.000
_cell.length_c   1.000
_cell.angle_alpha   90.00
_cell.angle_beta   90.00
_cell.angle_gamma   90.00
#
_symmetry.space_group_name_H-M   'P 1'
#
loop_
_entity.id
_entity.type
_entity.pdbx_description
1 polymer ?
#
loop_
_entity_poly.entity_id
_entity_poly.type
_entity_poly.pdbx_seq_one_letter_code
_entity_poly.pdbx_strand_id
1 'polypeptide(L)'
;MKMFSPVVLGLSLAVAGSMMAAAQDSPPDFKVLQITREYTKPYKNGMAHNKTESAFQQAMTKAKFPAYYVGLTSMSGKSRSLFLTIYNSFDEWGKDNDLQDKNAALSAEVERASIADGELLDSVDSLVYTYDKDLSYKSHPDLIGSRYMEISVFRVKAGHAAEWRKLAKLVKDAHDKAGTSAHWSMYEIAYGAQDGEYIALSSDKSMADIDTGFAENKKFMDALGEGGVKEFRELSASAVEYSRSELFSINPKMSYVPDAWIKADGFWKPKAAAPAAKPATAEKKP
;
A
#
# COMPACT_ATOMS: atom_id res chain seq x y z
N MET A 1 -48.01 50.38 -10.64
CA MET A 1 -47.05 51.39 -10.17
C MET A 1 -45.76 50.68 -9.75
N LYS A 2 -44.70 50.87 -10.55
CA LYS A 2 -43.24 50.68 -10.30
C LYS A 2 -42.77 49.44 -9.52
N MET A 3 -42.21 48.43 -10.23
CA MET A 3 -40.79 48.31 -10.59
C MET A 3 -39.83 48.33 -9.39
N PHE A 4 -39.16 47.23 -9.12
CA PHE A 4 -37.69 47.13 -9.08
C PHE A 4 -37.27 45.66 -8.95
N SER A 5 -36.59 45.19 -9.97
CA SER A 5 -35.69 44.02 -9.88
C SER A 5 -34.40 44.39 -9.13
N PRO A 6 -33.75 43.44 -8.49
CA PRO A 6 -32.32 43.42 -8.57
C PRO A 6 -31.80 42.10 -9.13
N VAL A 7 -30.90 42.25 -10.07
CA VAL A 7 -29.94 41.33 -10.60
C VAL A 7 -29.14 40.75 -9.44
N VAL A 8 -29.14 39.43 -9.28
CA VAL A 8 -28.15 38.72 -8.48
C VAL A 8 -27.14 38.09 -9.42
N LEU A 9 -25.98 38.69 -9.40
CA LEU A 9 -24.76 38.20 -10.03
C LEU A 9 -24.42 36.80 -9.51
N GLY A 10 -24.33 35.88 -10.43
CA GLY A 10 -23.78 34.57 -10.15
C GLY A 10 -22.29 34.65 -9.84
N LEU A 11 -21.92 34.28 -8.64
CA LEU A 11 -20.53 33.92 -8.29
C LEU A 11 -20.40 32.42 -8.30
N SER A 12 -20.03 31.88 -9.45
CA SER A 12 -19.54 30.53 -9.59
C SER A 12 -18.16 30.48 -8.93
N LEU A 13 -18.11 30.06 -7.65
CA LEU A 13 -16.86 29.71 -7.03
C LEU A 13 -16.44 28.33 -7.58
N ALA A 14 -15.51 28.37 -8.49
CA ALA A 14 -14.68 27.22 -8.82
C ALA A 14 -13.82 26.86 -7.60
N VAL A 15 -14.28 25.90 -6.80
CA VAL A 15 -13.46 25.24 -5.78
C VAL A 15 -12.95 23.94 -6.38
N ALA A 16 -12.07 24.08 -7.36
CA ALA A 16 -11.24 23.00 -7.84
C ALA A 16 -9.79 23.47 -7.69
N GLY A 17 -9.09 23.00 -6.67
CA GLY A 17 -7.66 23.23 -6.61
C GLY A 17 -7.08 23.62 -5.26
N SER A 18 -7.44 22.94 -4.17
CA SER A 18 -6.77 23.23 -2.89
C SER A 18 -6.55 22.02 -1.98
N MET A 19 -6.73 20.78 -2.45
CA MET A 19 -6.52 19.59 -1.61
C MET A 19 -5.14 18.93 -1.72
N MET A 20 -4.21 19.51 -2.51
CA MET A 20 -2.90 18.87 -2.73
C MET A 20 -1.71 19.57 -2.10
N ALA A 21 -1.87 20.72 -1.47
CA ALA A 21 -0.76 21.51 -0.92
C ALA A 21 -0.68 21.51 0.62
N ALA A 22 -1.70 20.99 1.32
CA ALA A 22 -1.73 20.98 2.79
C ALA A 22 -1.37 19.60 3.40
N ALA A 23 -0.95 18.64 2.60
CA ALA A 23 -0.71 17.26 3.05
C ALA A 23 0.73 16.99 3.55
N GLN A 24 1.54 18.02 3.80
CA GLN A 24 2.93 17.83 4.24
C GLN A 24 3.13 17.88 5.76
N ASP A 25 2.16 18.33 6.53
CA ASP A 25 2.33 18.54 7.98
C ASP A 25 1.48 17.64 8.91
N SER A 26 0.62 16.79 8.36
CA SER A 26 -0.08 15.76 9.16
C SER A 26 -0.30 14.53 8.28
N PRO A 27 -0.01 13.32 8.78
CA PRO A 27 -0.36 12.12 8.04
C PRO A 27 -1.88 12.15 7.83
N PRO A 28 -2.35 11.89 6.61
CA PRO A 28 -3.77 11.68 6.43
C PRO A 28 -4.17 10.56 7.38
N ASP A 29 -5.24 10.76 8.15
CA ASP A 29 -5.85 9.69 8.95
C ASP A 29 -6.49 8.69 7.98
N PHE A 30 -5.65 7.89 7.27
CA PHE A 30 -6.11 6.84 6.39
C PHE A 30 -6.88 5.83 7.22
N LYS A 31 -8.19 5.79 7.02
CA LYS A 31 -9.08 4.95 7.83
C LYS A 31 -9.22 3.55 7.29
N VAL A 32 -9.15 3.39 5.97
CA VAL A 32 -9.41 2.11 5.29
C VAL A 32 -8.28 1.81 4.31
N LEU A 33 -7.69 0.63 4.44
CA LEU A 33 -6.71 0.08 3.51
C LEU A 33 -7.29 -1.20 2.90
N GLN A 34 -7.50 -1.19 1.59
CA GLN A 34 -7.81 -2.40 0.83
C GLN A 34 -6.51 -2.97 0.26
N ILE A 35 -6.30 -4.27 0.44
CA ILE A 35 -5.20 -5.01 -0.18
C ILE A 35 -5.77 -6.13 -1.03
N THR A 36 -5.64 -6.02 -2.35
CA THR A 36 -5.86 -7.16 -3.25
C THR A 36 -4.55 -7.95 -3.36
N ARG A 37 -4.62 -9.27 -3.20
CA ARG A 37 -3.49 -10.19 -3.27
C ARG A 37 -3.66 -11.13 -4.45
N GLU A 38 -2.71 -11.11 -5.35
CA GLU A 38 -2.68 -11.95 -6.56
C GLU A 38 -1.55 -12.94 -6.46
N TYR A 39 -1.90 -14.21 -6.24
CA TYR A 39 -0.93 -15.29 -6.20
C TYR A 39 -0.71 -15.80 -7.60
N THR A 40 0.49 -15.62 -8.12
CA THR A 40 0.82 -16.01 -9.49
C THR A 40 1.17 -17.50 -9.58
N LYS A 41 0.81 -18.12 -10.70
CA LYS A 41 1.31 -19.44 -11.07
C LYS A 41 2.85 -19.44 -11.11
N PRO A 42 3.52 -20.57 -10.88
CA PRO A 42 4.99 -20.64 -10.93
C PRO A 42 5.55 -19.98 -12.20
N TYR A 43 6.57 -19.13 -12.02
CA TYR A 43 7.26 -18.36 -13.08
C TYR A 43 6.41 -17.34 -13.86
N LYS A 44 5.19 -17.03 -13.39
CA LYS A 44 4.34 -16.03 -14.04
C LYS A 44 4.45 -14.63 -13.45
N ASN A 45 5.05 -14.47 -12.28
CA ASN A 45 5.26 -13.17 -11.61
C ASN A 45 6.45 -12.39 -12.23
N GLY A 46 6.34 -12.05 -13.49
CA GLY A 46 7.42 -11.36 -14.22
C GLY A 46 6.87 -10.42 -15.28
N MET A 47 7.56 -10.40 -16.46
CA MET A 47 7.18 -9.48 -17.54
C MET A 47 5.75 -9.69 -18.05
N ALA A 48 5.23 -10.92 -18.03
CA ALA A 48 3.86 -11.20 -18.46
C ALA A 48 2.85 -10.54 -17.53
N HIS A 49 2.99 -10.75 -16.21
CA HIS A 49 2.13 -10.15 -15.19
C HIS A 49 2.27 -8.63 -15.16
N ASN A 50 3.49 -8.08 -15.23
CA ASN A 50 3.67 -6.64 -15.38
C ASN A 50 2.93 -6.05 -16.59
N LYS A 51 2.79 -6.81 -17.67
CA LYS A 51 2.10 -6.37 -18.89
C LYS A 51 0.58 -6.38 -18.70
N THR A 52 0.02 -7.42 -18.10
CA THR A 52 -1.41 -7.50 -17.82
C THR A 52 -1.83 -6.43 -16.82
N GLU A 53 -1.07 -6.24 -15.75
CA GLU A 53 -1.28 -5.20 -14.75
C GLU A 53 -1.17 -3.78 -15.32
N SER A 54 -0.27 -3.55 -16.26
CA SER A 54 -0.17 -2.25 -16.94
C SER A 54 -1.44 -1.90 -17.72
N ALA A 55 -2.29 -2.87 -18.08
CA ALA A 55 -3.57 -2.59 -18.74
C ALA A 55 -4.59 -1.95 -17.76
N PHE A 56 -4.61 -2.39 -16.50
CA PHE A 56 -5.42 -1.75 -15.45
C PHE A 56 -4.98 -0.30 -15.23
N GLN A 57 -3.67 -0.09 -15.05
CA GLN A 57 -3.11 1.26 -14.88
C GLN A 57 -3.48 2.18 -16.06
N GLN A 58 -3.43 1.69 -17.30
CA GLN A 58 -3.80 2.45 -18.49
C GLN A 58 -5.31 2.76 -18.51
N ALA A 59 -6.17 1.80 -18.14
CA ALA A 59 -7.61 1.99 -18.05
C ALA A 59 -7.97 3.08 -17.03
N MET A 60 -7.38 3.01 -15.83
CA MET A 60 -7.57 4.01 -14.76
C MET A 60 -7.06 5.40 -15.19
N THR A 61 -5.88 5.47 -15.82
CA THR A 61 -5.31 6.73 -16.33
C THR A 61 -6.21 7.36 -17.39
N LYS A 62 -6.72 6.57 -18.34
CA LYS A 62 -7.63 7.04 -19.40
C LYS A 62 -8.95 7.56 -18.82
N ALA A 63 -9.49 6.86 -17.83
CA ALA A 63 -10.71 7.25 -17.14
C ALA A 63 -10.50 8.41 -16.15
N LYS A 64 -9.26 8.78 -15.84
CA LYS A 64 -8.90 9.70 -14.74
C LYS A 64 -9.55 9.29 -13.43
N PHE A 65 -9.49 8.00 -13.13
CA PHE A 65 -10.15 7.44 -11.97
C PHE A 65 -9.58 8.05 -10.67
N PRO A 66 -10.41 8.39 -9.67
CA PRO A 66 -9.93 9.12 -8.49
C PRO A 66 -9.16 8.25 -7.49
N ALA A 67 -9.43 6.95 -7.41
CA ALA A 67 -8.74 6.05 -6.50
C ALA A 67 -7.40 5.59 -7.08
N TYR A 68 -6.33 5.87 -6.33
CA TYR A 68 -4.97 5.48 -6.67
C TYR A 68 -4.57 4.22 -5.91
N TYR A 69 -3.67 3.43 -6.50
CA TYR A 69 -3.13 2.23 -5.85
C TYR A 69 -1.63 2.07 -6.10
N VAL A 70 -0.97 1.43 -5.15
CA VAL A 70 0.43 1.03 -5.25
C VAL A 70 0.53 -0.48 -5.41
N GLY A 71 1.17 -0.91 -6.49
CA GLY A 71 1.47 -2.31 -6.77
C GLY A 71 2.82 -2.71 -6.16
N LEU A 72 2.83 -3.84 -5.48
CA LEU A 72 4.01 -4.44 -4.86
C LEU A 72 4.27 -5.83 -5.45
N THR A 73 5.54 -6.19 -5.60
CA THR A 73 5.96 -7.53 -6.02
C THR A 73 6.74 -8.20 -4.88
N SER A 74 6.37 -9.42 -4.52
CA SER A 74 7.04 -10.16 -3.43
C SER A 74 8.51 -10.43 -3.76
N MET A 75 9.38 -10.16 -2.80
CA MET A 75 10.80 -10.52 -2.79
C MET A 75 11.08 -11.67 -1.83
N SER A 76 10.18 -11.91 -0.89
CA SER A 76 10.22 -13.02 0.05
C SER A 76 8.87 -13.69 0.15
N GLY A 77 8.83 -14.89 0.73
CA GLY A 77 7.59 -15.63 0.92
C GLY A 77 7.01 -16.20 -0.37
N LYS A 78 5.67 -16.34 -0.41
CA LYS A 78 4.95 -16.89 -1.57
C LYS A 78 4.93 -15.87 -2.71
N SER A 79 5.17 -16.32 -3.94
CA SER A 79 5.14 -15.46 -5.14
C SER A 79 3.77 -14.84 -5.34
N ARG A 80 3.71 -13.51 -5.25
CA ARG A 80 2.47 -12.73 -5.42
C ARG A 80 2.73 -11.26 -5.69
N SER A 81 1.70 -10.58 -6.14
CA SER A 81 1.61 -9.13 -6.14
C SER A 81 0.54 -8.66 -5.15
N LEU A 82 0.73 -7.48 -4.60
CA LEU A 82 -0.24 -6.81 -3.74
C LEU A 82 -0.58 -5.47 -4.35
N PHE A 83 -1.86 -5.10 -4.29
CA PHE A 83 -2.35 -3.79 -4.70
C PHE A 83 -2.98 -3.11 -3.49
N LEU A 84 -2.36 -2.02 -3.05
CA LEU A 84 -2.76 -1.27 -1.86
C LEU A 84 -3.53 -0.03 -2.29
N THR A 85 -4.80 0.04 -1.95
CA THR A 85 -5.65 1.22 -2.13
C THR A 85 -6.06 1.77 -0.77
N ILE A 86 -5.95 3.09 -0.60
CA ILE A 86 -6.23 3.74 0.68
C ILE A 86 -7.38 4.73 0.50
N TYR A 87 -8.37 4.64 1.39
CA TYR A 87 -9.54 5.50 1.44
C TYR A 87 -9.66 6.20 2.79
N ASN A 88 -10.23 7.40 2.82
CA ASN A 88 -10.52 8.10 4.06
C ASN A 88 -11.74 7.53 4.80
N SER A 89 -12.58 6.75 4.10
CA SER A 89 -13.76 6.12 4.68
C SER A 89 -14.31 5.00 3.78
N PHE A 90 -15.16 4.15 4.33
CA PHE A 90 -15.94 3.19 3.54
C PHE A 90 -16.92 3.89 2.58
N ASP A 91 -17.42 5.08 2.91
CA ASP A 91 -18.29 5.86 2.03
C ASP A 91 -17.53 6.35 0.78
N GLU A 92 -16.26 6.78 0.93
CA GLU A 92 -15.41 7.13 -0.20
C GLU A 92 -15.19 5.91 -1.11
N TRP A 93 -14.85 4.75 -0.54
CA TRP A 93 -14.72 3.51 -1.30
C TRP A 93 -16.02 3.13 -2.02
N GLY A 94 -17.17 3.26 -1.35
CA GLY A 94 -18.49 3.01 -1.97
C GLY A 94 -18.76 3.92 -3.17
N LYS A 95 -18.41 5.21 -3.06
CA LYS A 95 -18.52 6.18 -4.16
C LYS A 95 -17.64 5.84 -5.35
N ASP A 96 -16.42 5.33 -5.11
CA ASP A 96 -15.52 4.91 -6.18
C ASP A 96 -16.04 3.68 -6.90
N ASN A 97 -16.59 2.70 -6.19
CA ASN A 97 -17.28 1.56 -6.80
C ASN A 97 -18.43 2.01 -7.69
N ASP A 98 -19.28 2.92 -7.20
CA ASP A 98 -20.37 3.52 -7.96
C ASP A 98 -19.89 4.26 -9.23
N LEU A 99 -18.75 4.95 -9.16
CA LEU A 99 -18.17 5.63 -10.32
C LEU A 99 -17.66 4.63 -11.36
N GLN A 100 -17.05 3.55 -10.94
CA GLN A 100 -16.59 2.49 -11.83
C GLN A 100 -17.78 1.82 -12.52
N ASP A 101 -18.83 1.43 -11.78
CA ASP A 101 -20.01 0.77 -12.31
C ASP A 101 -20.77 1.64 -13.34
N LYS A 102 -20.82 2.95 -13.11
CA LYS A 102 -21.44 3.91 -14.03
C LYS A 102 -20.59 4.21 -15.26
N ASN A 103 -19.31 3.85 -15.27
CA ASN A 103 -18.40 4.04 -16.41
C ASN A 103 -18.24 2.75 -17.22
N ALA A 104 -19.20 2.47 -18.11
CA ALA A 104 -19.22 1.25 -18.92
C ALA A 104 -17.92 1.03 -19.74
N ALA A 105 -17.26 2.11 -20.18
CA ALA A 105 -16.01 2.00 -20.94
C ALA A 105 -14.86 1.53 -20.02
N LEU A 106 -14.76 2.08 -18.81
CA LEU A 106 -13.78 1.64 -17.81
C LEU A 106 -14.03 0.20 -17.39
N SER A 107 -15.29 -0.14 -17.04
CA SER A 107 -15.66 -1.50 -16.63
C SER A 107 -15.29 -2.54 -17.69
N ALA A 108 -15.55 -2.25 -18.98
CA ALA A 108 -15.17 -3.15 -20.06
C ALA A 108 -13.65 -3.28 -20.28
N GLU A 109 -12.87 -2.23 -20.01
CA GLU A 109 -11.39 -2.29 -20.08
C GLU A 109 -10.82 -3.07 -18.89
N VAL A 110 -11.35 -2.84 -17.68
CA VAL A 110 -10.99 -3.58 -16.45
C VAL A 110 -11.32 -5.06 -16.60
N GLU A 111 -12.51 -5.41 -17.08
CA GLU A 111 -12.91 -6.81 -17.30
C GLU A 111 -11.96 -7.53 -18.28
N ARG A 112 -11.61 -6.89 -19.39
CA ARG A 112 -10.64 -7.48 -20.34
C ARG A 112 -9.27 -7.68 -19.73
N ALA A 113 -8.80 -6.71 -18.91
CA ALA A 113 -7.54 -6.82 -18.20
C ALA A 113 -7.59 -7.98 -17.19
N SER A 114 -8.69 -8.09 -16.41
CA SER A 114 -8.90 -9.16 -15.43
C SER A 114 -8.90 -10.56 -16.04
N ILE A 115 -9.55 -10.73 -17.20
CA ILE A 115 -9.55 -12.01 -17.92
C ILE A 115 -8.14 -12.39 -18.36
N ALA A 116 -7.40 -11.43 -18.93
CA ALA A 116 -6.03 -11.68 -19.41
C ALA A 116 -5.04 -11.95 -18.25
N ASP A 117 -5.22 -11.26 -17.13
CA ASP A 117 -4.38 -11.45 -15.95
C ASP A 117 -4.70 -12.75 -15.22
N GLY A 118 -5.98 -13.12 -15.13
CA GLY A 118 -6.44 -14.36 -14.50
C GLY A 118 -5.79 -15.63 -15.07
N GLU A 119 -5.36 -15.61 -16.35
CA GLU A 119 -4.60 -16.72 -16.95
C GLU A 119 -3.23 -16.94 -16.27
N LEU A 120 -2.70 -15.91 -15.61
CA LEU A 120 -1.40 -15.94 -14.93
C LEU A 120 -1.53 -16.28 -13.44
N LEU A 121 -2.74 -16.19 -12.88
CA LEU A 121 -3.00 -16.30 -11.45
C LEU A 121 -3.40 -17.71 -11.03
N ASP A 122 -2.96 -18.10 -9.84
CA ASP A 122 -3.39 -19.29 -9.11
C ASP A 122 -4.61 -18.99 -8.25
N SER A 123 -4.60 -17.83 -7.59
CA SER A 123 -5.71 -17.34 -6.78
C SER A 123 -5.63 -15.83 -6.58
N VAL A 124 -6.79 -15.23 -6.27
CA VAL A 124 -6.93 -13.83 -5.89
C VAL A 124 -7.79 -13.75 -4.64
N ASP A 125 -7.43 -12.88 -3.71
CA ASP A 125 -8.28 -12.50 -2.59
C ASP A 125 -8.09 -11.02 -2.23
N SER A 126 -8.96 -10.51 -1.37
CA SER A 126 -8.90 -9.13 -0.90
C SER A 126 -9.09 -9.06 0.60
N LEU A 127 -8.32 -8.20 1.23
CA LEU A 127 -8.37 -7.91 2.66
C LEU A 127 -8.65 -6.43 2.85
N VAL A 128 -9.41 -6.12 3.89
CA VAL A 128 -9.74 -4.74 4.27
C VAL A 128 -9.34 -4.52 5.71
N TYR A 129 -8.55 -3.47 5.92
CA TYR A 129 -8.03 -3.11 7.21
C TYR A 129 -8.43 -1.68 7.58
N THR A 130 -8.46 -1.38 8.87
CA THR A 130 -8.63 -0.03 9.40
C THR A 130 -7.35 0.43 10.10
N TYR A 131 -6.99 1.69 9.92
CA TYR A 131 -5.79 2.28 10.50
C TYR A 131 -5.90 2.40 12.02
N ASP A 132 -4.88 1.93 12.75
CA ASP A 132 -4.75 2.12 14.18
C ASP A 132 -3.59 3.09 14.48
N LYS A 133 -3.95 4.34 14.78
CA LYS A 133 -2.99 5.41 15.10
C LYS A 133 -2.21 5.11 16.37
N ASP A 134 -2.85 4.52 17.37
CA ASP A 134 -2.22 4.26 18.66
C ASP A 134 -1.18 3.16 18.60
N LEU A 135 -1.35 2.20 17.70
CA LEU A 135 -0.37 1.14 17.42
C LEU A 135 0.68 1.53 16.39
N SER A 136 0.46 2.60 15.64
CA SER A 136 1.41 3.13 14.65
C SER A 136 2.56 3.90 15.32
N TYR A 137 3.71 3.96 14.65
CA TYR A 137 4.90 4.65 15.15
C TYR A 137 5.59 5.42 14.04
N LYS A 138 5.78 6.75 14.23
CA LYS A 138 6.37 7.66 13.23
C LYS A 138 5.81 7.40 11.82
N SER A 139 4.47 7.20 11.77
CA SER A 139 3.74 6.80 10.57
C SER A 139 3.71 7.93 9.54
N HIS A 140 4.77 8.06 8.75
CA HIS A 140 4.88 8.98 7.62
C HIS A 140 5.60 8.25 6.49
N PRO A 141 4.95 7.30 5.81
CA PRO A 141 5.60 6.63 4.71
C PRO A 141 5.85 7.64 3.60
N ASP A 142 7.12 7.96 3.34
CA ASP A 142 7.52 8.64 2.11
C ASP A 142 7.41 7.65 0.95
N LEU A 143 6.18 7.31 0.55
CA LEU A 143 5.93 6.37 -0.54
C LEU A 143 6.50 6.87 -1.86
N ILE A 144 6.63 8.18 -2.05
CA ILE A 144 7.17 8.76 -3.29
C ILE A 144 8.62 8.34 -3.46
N GLY A 145 9.43 8.50 -2.40
CA GLY A 145 10.86 8.15 -2.41
C GLY A 145 11.15 6.66 -2.18
N SER A 146 10.17 5.87 -1.76
CA SER A 146 10.38 4.47 -1.39
C SER A 146 10.52 3.54 -2.59
N ARG A 147 11.22 2.42 -2.37
CA ARG A 147 11.45 1.35 -3.36
C ARG A 147 11.05 0.00 -2.83
N TYR A 148 11.01 -0.14 -1.52
CA TYR A 148 10.71 -1.38 -0.80
C TYR A 148 9.63 -1.13 0.23
N MET A 149 8.92 -2.20 0.57
CA MET A 149 7.95 -2.21 1.66
C MET A 149 8.10 -3.52 2.42
N GLU A 150 8.29 -3.40 3.72
CA GLU A 150 8.18 -4.51 4.64
C GLU A 150 6.75 -4.57 5.18
N ILE A 151 6.15 -5.75 5.13
CA ILE A 151 4.82 -6.02 5.68
C ILE A 151 4.97 -7.08 6.76
N SER A 152 4.76 -6.67 8.01
CA SER A 152 4.72 -7.58 9.15
C SER A 152 3.28 -7.88 9.52
N VAL A 153 2.94 -9.16 9.53
CA VAL A 153 1.61 -9.66 9.91
C VAL A 153 1.71 -10.24 11.32
N PHE A 154 0.79 -9.84 12.18
CA PHE A 154 0.66 -10.34 13.56
C PHE A 154 -0.73 -10.94 13.74
N ARG A 155 -0.78 -12.10 14.38
CA ARG A 155 -2.00 -12.72 14.84
C ARG A 155 -2.06 -12.60 16.34
N VAL A 156 -3.00 -11.82 16.84
CA VAL A 156 -3.25 -11.62 18.26
C VAL A 156 -4.26 -12.66 18.75
N LYS A 157 -3.95 -13.29 19.87
CA LYS A 157 -4.84 -14.28 20.48
C LYS A 157 -6.13 -13.62 20.98
N ALA A 158 -7.24 -14.32 20.84
CA ALA A 158 -8.54 -13.85 21.34
C ALA A 158 -8.46 -13.51 22.84
N GLY A 159 -8.96 -12.34 23.22
CA GLY A 159 -8.95 -11.83 24.60
C GLY A 159 -7.65 -11.15 25.03
N HIS A 160 -6.60 -11.09 24.20
CA HIS A 160 -5.29 -10.52 24.53
C HIS A 160 -5.00 -9.16 23.89
N ALA A 161 -6.05 -8.43 23.49
CA ALA A 161 -5.88 -7.11 22.86
C ALA A 161 -5.19 -6.08 23.77
N ALA A 162 -5.40 -6.17 25.10
CA ALA A 162 -4.77 -5.27 26.06
C ALA A 162 -3.25 -5.52 26.15
N GLU A 163 -2.83 -6.79 26.21
CA GLU A 163 -1.42 -7.17 26.22
C GLU A 163 -0.73 -6.81 24.89
N TRP A 164 -1.44 -6.96 23.76
CA TRP A 164 -0.96 -6.52 22.46
C TRP A 164 -0.67 -5.01 22.43
N ARG A 165 -1.62 -4.18 22.92
CA ARG A 165 -1.41 -2.73 23.01
C ARG A 165 -0.27 -2.36 23.95
N LYS A 166 -0.14 -3.09 25.06
CA LYS A 166 0.98 -2.91 26.00
C LYS A 166 2.31 -3.27 25.37
N LEU A 167 2.38 -4.37 24.60
CA LEU A 167 3.56 -4.77 23.83
C LEU A 167 3.95 -3.70 22.81
N ALA A 168 3.00 -3.21 22.02
CA ALA A 168 3.23 -2.16 21.05
C ALA A 168 3.77 -0.88 21.69
N LYS A 169 3.21 -0.49 22.85
CA LYS A 169 3.73 0.67 23.58
C LYS A 169 5.16 0.45 24.06
N LEU A 170 5.47 -0.70 24.64
CA LEU A 170 6.82 -1.05 25.08
C LEU A 170 7.84 -0.96 23.92
N VAL A 171 7.46 -1.48 22.76
CA VAL A 171 8.29 -1.43 21.55
C VAL A 171 8.51 0.01 21.08
N LYS A 172 7.45 0.83 21.03
CA LYS A 172 7.54 2.25 20.66
C LYS A 172 8.46 3.03 21.60
N ASP A 173 8.25 2.89 22.90
CA ASP A 173 9.05 3.56 23.93
C ASP A 173 10.55 3.18 23.85
N ALA A 174 10.84 1.91 23.54
CA ALA A 174 12.20 1.43 23.34
C ALA A 174 12.85 2.01 22.08
N HIS A 175 12.14 2.10 20.97
CA HIS A 175 12.63 2.75 19.75
C HIS A 175 12.86 4.25 19.96
N ASP A 176 11.97 4.94 20.67
CA ASP A 176 12.16 6.35 21.03
C ASP A 176 13.43 6.55 21.87
N LYS A 177 13.62 5.74 22.91
CA LYS A 177 14.78 5.78 23.79
C LYS A 177 16.07 5.44 23.03
N ALA A 178 16.02 4.50 22.10
CA ALA A 178 17.17 4.08 21.29
C ALA A 178 17.50 5.08 20.19
N GLY A 179 16.58 5.98 19.81
CA GLY A 179 16.75 6.91 18.69
C GLY A 179 16.90 6.19 17.35
N THR A 180 16.16 5.09 17.13
CA THR A 180 16.24 4.32 15.88
C THR A 180 15.47 4.98 14.74
N SER A 181 15.78 4.53 13.52
CA SER A 181 15.07 4.92 12.29
C SER A 181 13.71 4.22 12.09
N ALA A 182 13.34 3.32 12.99
CA ALA A 182 12.11 2.53 12.88
C ALA A 182 10.87 3.41 12.72
N HIS A 183 9.97 2.97 11.84
CA HIS A 183 8.68 3.61 11.58
C HIS A 183 7.73 2.58 10.99
N TRP A 184 6.44 2.67 11.31
CA TRP A 184 5.41 1.81 10.72
C TRP A 184 4.01 2.41 10.85
N SER A 185 3.16 2.07 9.90
CA SER A 185 1.71 2.28 9.96
C SER A 185 1.05 0.95 10.30
N MET A 186 0.32 0.92 11.41
CA MET A 186 -0.40 -0.28 11.87
C MET A 186 -1.85 -0.24 11.43
N TYR A 187 -2.34 -1.38 10.96
CA TYR A 187 -3.73 -1.57 10.56
C TYR A 187 -4.27 -2.85 11.18
N GLU A 188 -5.54 -2.83 11.59
CA GLU A 188 -6.30 -3.97 12.11
C GLU A 188 -7.26 -4.48 11.05
N ILE A 189 -7.39 -5.79 10.91
CA ILE A 189 -8.32 -6.41 9.95
C ILE A 189 -9.76 -6.02 10.26
N ALA A 190 -10.50 -5.62 9.21
CA ALA A 190 -11.93 -5.41 9.25
C ALA A 190 -12.70 -6.50 8.50
N TYR A 191 -12.19 -6.93 7.33
CA TYR A 191 -12.83 -7.95 6.50
C TYR A 191 -11.79 -8.78 5.72
N GLY A 192 -12.13 -10.04 5.44
CA GLY A 192 -11.37 -10.92 4.54
C GLY A 192 -10.38 -11.86 5.24
N ALA A 193 -10.13 -11.67 6.54
CA ALA A 193 -9.36 -12.58 7.38
C ALA A 193 -10.02 -12.76 8.75
N GLN A 194 -9.38 -13.54 9.61
CA GLN A 194 -9.91 -13.77 10.97
C GLN A 194 -9.64 -12.54 11.85
N ASP A 195 -10.52 -12.24 12.80
CA ASP A 195 -10.35 -11.20 13.83
C ASP A 195 -9.04 -11.36 14.59
N GLY A 196 -8.42 -10.23 14.95
CA GLY A 196 -7.14 -10.19 15.65
C GLY A 196 -5.92 -10.28 14.72
N GLU A 197 -6.11 -10.17 13.40
CA GLU A 197 -5.00 -9.95 12.49
C GLU A 197 -4.66 -8.45 12.41
N TYR A 198 -3.38 -8.15 12.55
CA TYR A 198 -2.81 -6.82 12.40
C TYR A 198 -1.71 -6.86 11.36
N ILE A 199 -1.55 -5.76 10.60
CA ILE A 199 -0.40 -5.59 9.74
C ILE A 199 0.32 -4.28 10.04
N ALA A 200 1.65 -4.32 10.06
CA ALA A 200 2.51 -3.14 10.08
C ALA A 200 3.14 -2.97 8.70
N LEU A 201 3.00 -1.77 8.14
CA LEU A 201 3.62 -1.39 6.87
C LEU A 201 4.78 -0.44 7.16
N SER A 202 5.99 -0.80 6.73
CA SER A 202 7.18 0.06 6.75
C SER A 202 7.71 0.21 5.34
N SER A 203 8.11 1.43 4.96
CA SER A 203 8.58 1.73 3.60
C SER A 203 10.02 2.20 3.62
N ASP A 204 10.87 1.63 2.75
CA ASP A 204 12.30 1.90 2.67
C ASP A 204 12.68 2.45 1.29
N LYS A 205 13.65 3.39 1.27
CA LYS A 205 14.18 3.97 0.03
C LYS A 205 15.19 3.05 -0.63
N SER A 206 15.86 2.22 0.15
CA SER A 206 16.92 1.34 -0.32
C SER A 206 17.07 0.09 0.55
N MET A 207 17.76 -0.92 0.05
CA MET A 207 18.17 -2.08 0.86
C MET A 207 19.12 -1.69 2.00
N ALA A 208 19.88 -0.61 1.85
CA ALA A 208 20.76 -0.11 2.91
C ALA A 208 19.98 0.44 4.11
N ASP A 209 18.75 0.91 3.92
CA ASP A 209 17.90 1.31 5.04
C ASP A 209 17.46 0.10 5.85
N ILE A 210 17.17 -1.02 5.17
CA ILE A 210 16.88 -2.32 5.81
C ILE A 210 18.12 -2.81 6.61
N ASP A 211 19.32 -2.75 6.02
CA ASP A 211 20.56 -3.08 6.74
C ASP A 211 20.73 -2.21 7.99
N THR A 212 20.39 -0.91 7.89
CA THR A 212 20.41 0.00 9.04
C THR A 212 19.45 -0.43 10.13
N GLY A 213 18.21 -0.81 9.78
CA GLY A 213 17.22 -1.34 10.71
C GLY A 213 17.73 -2.56 11.47
N PHE A 214 18.36 -3.51 10.78
CA PHE A 214 18.98 -4.68 11.42
C PHE A 214 20.15 -4.29 12.34
N ALA A 215 21.00 -3.35 11.93
CA ALA A 215 22.13 -2.87 12.74
C ALA A 215 21.65 -2.15 14.02
N GLU A 216 20.50 -1.49 13.97
CA GLU A 216 19.89 -0.79 15.11
C GLU A 216 19.25 -1.71 16.15
N ASN A 217 19.05 -3.00 15.83
CA ASN A 217 18.46 -3.96 16.77
C ASN A 217 19.20 -4.01 18.12
N LYS A 218 20.53 -3.89 18.10
CA LYS A 218 21.31 -3.85 19.35
C LYS A 218 20.91 -2.63 20.20
N LYS A 219 20.80 -1.44 19.60
CA LYS A 219 20.38 -0.21 20.31
C LYS A 219 18.99 -0.38 20.92
N PHE A 220 18.07 -0.99 20.18
CA PHE A 220 16.73 -1.29 20.64
C PHE A 220 16.73 -2.23 21.85
N MET A 221 17.50 -3.33 21.81
CA MET A 221 17.60 -4.28 22.90
C MET A 221 18.27 -3.65 24.15
N ASP A 222 19.31 -2.84 23.96
CA ASP A 222 19.97 -2.10 25.03
C ASP A 222 19.00 -1.08 25.68
N ALA A 223 18.13 -0.44 24.87
CA ALA A 223 17.13 0.51 25.36
C ALA A 223 16.02 -0.15 26.19
N LEU A 224 15.62 -1.37 25.82
CA LEU A 224 14.71 -2.20 26.63
C LEU A 224 15.34 -2.52 28.00
N GLY A 225 16.62 -2.86 28.02
CA GLY A 225 17.29 -3.37 29.22
C GLY A 225 16.77 -4.75 29.64
N GLU A 226 17.34 -5.36 30.65
CA GLU A 226 16.97 -6.73 31.08
C GLU A 226 15.50 -6.87 31.45
N GLY A 227 14.96 -5.92 32.22
CA GLY A 227 13.55 -5.93 32.62
C GLY A 227 12.60 -5.81 31.45
N GLY A 228 12.89 -4.88 30.53
CA GLY A 228 12.07 -4.68 29.32
C GLY A 228 12.14 -5.86 28.36
N VAL A 229 13.30 -6.50 28.20
CA VAL A 229 13.44 -7.73 27.39
C VAL A 229 12.61 -8.86 27.95
N LYS A 230 12.58 -9.01 29.29
CA LYS A 230 11.72 -10.02 29.95
C LYS A 230 10.25 -9.71 29.67
N GLU A 231 9.82 -8.48 29.92
CA GLU A 231 8.42 -8.05 29.69
C GLU A 231 8.02 -8.20 28.20
N PHE A 232 8.89 -7.82 27.27
CA PHE A 232 8.67 -8.01 25.84
C PHE A 232 8.41 -9.47 25.47
N ARG A 233 9.20 -10.41 26.02
CA ARG A 233 9.02 -11.86 25.80
C ARG A 233 7.72 -12.38 26.39
N GLU A 234 7.40 -11.96 27.61
CA GLU A 234 6.17 -12.37 28.30
C GLU A 234 4.92 -11.89 27.55
N LEU A 235 4.88 -10.61 27.17
CA LEU A 235 3.77 -10.02 26.40
C LEU A 235 3.65 -10.65 25.02
N SER A 236 4.78 -10.88 24.32
CA SER A 236 4.79 -11.54 23.02
C SER A 236 4.23 -12.96 23.12
N ALA A 237 4.70 -13.74 24.09
CA ALA A 237 4.21 -15.11 24.31
C ALA A 237 2.73 -15.17 24.71
N SER A 238 2.26 -14.18 25.49
CA SER A 238 0.86 -14.08 25.92
C SER A 238 -0.04 -13.66 24.75
N ALA A 239 0.29 -12.56 24.07
CA ALA A 239 -0.62 -11.91 23.12
C ALA A 239 -0.51 -12.43 21.68
N VAL A 240 0.68 -12.82 21.23
CA VAL A 240 0.89 -13.14 19.81
C VAL A 240 0.83 -14.64 19.58
N GLU A 241 -0.02 -15.07 18.67
CA GLU A 241 -0.11 -16.45 18.22
C GLU A 241 1.00 -16.77 17.22
N TYR A 242 1.15 -15.90 16.21
CA TYR A 242 2.26 -15.93 15.26
C TYR A 242 2.53 -14.53 14.72
N SER A 243 3.73 -14.36 14.18
CA SER A 243 4.10 -13.21 13.36
C SER A 243 4.96 -13.65 12.18
N ARG A 244 4.88 -12.87 11.10
CA ARG A 244 5.76 -13.03 9.95
C ARG A 244 6.01 -11.67 9.32
N SER A 245 7.21 -11.47 8.79
CA SER A 245 7.56 -10.30 7.98
C SER A 245 7.92 -10.73 6.57
N GLU A 246 7.49 -9.96 5.60
CA GLU A 246 7.72 -10.23 4.19
C GLU A 246 8.15 -8.93 3.51
N LEU A 247 9.11 -9.07 2.61
CA LEU A 247 9.69 -7.98 1.86
C LEU A 247 9.12 -7.94 0.44
N PHE A 248 8.77 -6.72 0.01
CA PHE A 248 8.25 -6.43 -1.33
C PHE A 248 9.06 -5.32 -1.98
N SER A 249 9.20 -5.38 -3.30
CA SER A 249 9.60 -4.23 -4.09
C SER A 249 8.36 -3.46 -4.56
N ILE A 250 8.41 -2.13 -4.51
CA ILE A 250 7.38 -1.28 -5.11
C ILE A 250 7.53 -1.36 -6.62
N ASN A 251 6.42 -1.62 -7.32
CA ASN A 251 6.41 -1.82 -8.76
C ASN A 251 5.64 -0.70 -9.49
N PRO A 252 6.33 0.29 -10.06
CA PRO A 252 5.67 1.42 -10.71
C PRO A 252 4.93 1.04 -12.00
N LYS A 253 5.22 -0.13 -12.59
CA LYS A 253 4.50 -0.62 -13.79
C LYS A 253 3.12 -1.18 -13.47
N MET A 254 2.92 -1.54 -12.22
CA MET A 254 1.68 -2.13 -11.70
C MET A 254 0.98 -1.15 -10.74
N SER A 255 1.38 0.12 -10.74
CA SER A 255 0.84 1.15 -9.85
C SER A 255 0.12 2.22 -10.65
N TYR A 256 -1.00 2.70 -10.12
CA TYR A 256 -1.68 3.89 -10.60
C TYR A 256 -1.58 4.97 -9.52
N VAL A 257 -0.77 5.98 -9.76
CA VAL A 257 -0.41 7.00 -8.76
C VAL A 257 -0.71 8.41 -9.24
N PRO A 258 -0.85 9.40 -8.35
CA PRO A 258 -1.07 10.79 -8.73
C PRO A 258 0.04 11.35 -9.62
N ASP A 259 -0.31 12.24 -10.55
CA ASP A 259 0.65 12.98 -11.39
C ASP A 259 1.72 13.72 -10.57
N ALA A 260 1.38 14.16 -9.35
CA ALA A 260 2.31 14.79 -8.43
C ALA A 260 3.48 13.87 -8.06
N TRP A 261 3.23 12.56 -7.87
CA TRP A 261 4.27 11.58 -7.58
C TRP A 261 5.20 11.37 -8.77
N ILE A 262 4.60 11.29 -9.98
CA ILE A 262 5.35 11.14 -11.25
C ILE A 262 6.27 12.35 -11.50
N LYS A 263 5.82 13.55 -11.10
CA LYS A 263 6.63 14.78 -11.20
C LYS A 263 7.73 14.85 -10.15
N ALA A 264 7.45 14.37 -8.94
CA ALA A 264 8.40 14.41 -7.82
C ALA A 264 9.52 13.38 -7.95
N ASP A 265 9.20 12.18 -8.50
CA ASP A 265 10.18 11.10 -8.67
C ASP A 265 9.97 10.38 -10.01
N GLY A 266 10.99 10.39 -10.84
CA GLY A 266 11.00 9.72 -12.14
C GLY A 266 10.87 8.19 -12.08
N PHE A 267 10.96 7.58 -10.90
CA PHE A 267 10.70 6.16 -10.66
C PHE A 267 9.27 5.78 -11.07
N TRP A 268 8.30 6.67 -10.82
CA TRP A 268 6.88 6.45 -11.09
C TRP A 268 6.48 6.67 -12.54
N LYS A 269 7.41 7.14 -13.40
CA LYS A 269 7.11 7.33 -14.83
C LYS A 269 6.80 6.00 -15.48
N PRO A 270 5.67 5.86 -16.22
CA PRO A 270 5.41 4.70 -17.03
C PRO A 270 6.60 4.51 -18.00
N LYS A 271 7.30 3.40 -17.88
CA LYS A 271 8.36 3.07 -18.87
C LYS A 271 7.66 2.52 -20.10
N ALA A 272 7.87 3.15 -21.25
CA ALA A 272 7.42 2.60 -22.52
C ALA A 272 7.86 1.14 -22.63
N ALA A 273 6.95 0.26 -23.09
CA ALA A 273 7.30 -1.13 -23.34
C ALA A 273 8.50 -1.16 -24.30
N ALA A 274 9.55 -1.89 -23.93
CA ALA A 274 10.67 -2.08 -24.84
C ALA A 274 10.15 -2.62 -26.17
N PRO A 275 10.63 -2.11 -27.33
CA PRO A 275 10.22 -2.64 -28.62
C PRO A 275 10.45 -4.15 -28.64
N ALA A 276 9.47 -4.91 -29.11
CA ALA A 276 9.61 -6.35 -29.26
C ALA A 276 10.89 -6.64 -30.04
N ALA A 277 11.79 -7.46 -29.47
CA ALA A 277 12.98 -7.90 -30.16
C ALA A 277 12.55 -8.48 -31.49
N LYS A 278 13.11 -7.95 -32.62
CA LYS A 278 12.87 -8.50 -33.94
C LYS A 278 13.23 -9.99 -33.92
N PRO A 279 12.38 -10.86 -34.48
CA PRO A 279 12.74 -12.27 -34.59
C PRO A 279 14.11 -12.37 -35.26
N ALA A 280 15.01 -13.14 -34.68
CA ALA A 280 16.28 -13.45 -35.25
C ALA A 280 15.99 -14.08 -36.62
N THR A 281 16.43 -13.43 -37.70
CA THR A 281 16.40 -13.98 -39.07
C THR A 281 17.19 -15.29 -39.03
N ALA A 282 16.49 -16.40 -39.26
CA ALA A 282 17.13 -17.70 -39.42
C ALA A 282 18.12 -17.60 -40.59
N GLU A 283 19.41 -17.62 -40.28
CA GLU A 283 20.47 -17.79 -41.29
C GLU A 283 20.24 -19.13 -42.00
N LYS A 284 19.87 -19.06 -43.28
CA LYS A 284 19.90 -20.23 -44.14
C LYS A 284 21.37 -20.62 -44.29
N LYS A 285 21.77 -21.72 -43.71
CA LYS A 285 23.03 -22.39 -44.06
C LYS A 285 22.96 -22.92 -45.47
N PRO A 286 24.05 -22.77 -46.23
CA PRO A 286 24.17 -23.24 -47.61
C PRO A 286 24.16 -24.78 -47.74
#